data_a29abea4f607ccd8adcfb6595131ceda
#
_entry.id   a29abea4f607ccd8adcfb6595131ceda
#
_cell.length_a   1.000
_cell.length_b   1.000
_cell.length_c   1.000
_cell.angle_alpha   90.00
_cell.angle_beta   90.00
_cell.angle_gamma   90.00
#
_symmetry.space_group_name_H-M   'P 1'
#
loop_
_entity.id
_entity.type
_entity.pdbx_description
1 polymer ?
#
loop_
_entity_poly.entity_id
_entity_poly.type
_entity_poly.pdbx_seq_one_letter_code
_entity_poly.pdbx_strand_id
1 'polypeptide(L)'
;MAERVTVPDMMNAREARAQAQRMLLARYPGAAVVCLCMNIAGPVKRTENIERAFAWGAAQVKAVLAPYETLFDAAIHEKTGPEAIICVRAEAKTVKKRLCALEDGEELGRLLDIDVIAPDGGKISRTDIGLPARRCLLCDKPAPVCARSRAHSVDALFERANAMIDAHFEAAFAENAQRALLCEVAVTPKPGLVDRHNAGAHNDMDVFTFIHSACALRPYFENCARIGLAHRGGDATACFDALRVPGLLAEDAMRRATGGVNTHKGAIFSLGIACASLGMGYGAPLDVHETLMRCGAMTGAQMHKELEAAKAGQARTFGETIYQKAGVGGVRAEAAGGFA
;
A
#
# COMPACT_ATOMS: atom_id res chain seq x y z
N MET A 1 19.60 -12.64 -3.31
CA MET A 1 18.76 -13.75 -2.82
C MET A 1 18.36 -13.45 -1.38
N ALA A 2 17.07 -13.63 -1.02
CA ALA A 2 16.63 -13.43 0.37
C ALA A 2 17.32 -14.43 1.32
N GLU A 3 17.77 -13.94 2.47
CA GLU A 3 18.49 -14.74 3.45
C GLU A 3 17.53 -15.75 4.12
N ARG A 4 18.00 -17.00 4.28
CA ARG A 4 17.21 -18.08 4.90
C ARG A 4 17.62 -18.25 6.36
N VAL A 5 16.65 -18.29 7.25
CA VAL A 5 16.89 -18.52 8.67
C VAL A 5 16.91 -20.01 9.02
N THR A 6 17.71 -20.36 10.02
CA THR A 6 17.77 -21.70 10.60
C THR A 6 16.90 -21.81 11.86
N VAL A 7 16.66 -23.03 12.32
CA VAL A 7 15.97 -23.24 13.63
C VAL A 7 16.72 -22.60 14.80
N PRO A 8 18.06 -22.73 14.91
CA PRO A 8 18.82 -22.03 15.95
C PRO A 8 18.64 -20.50 15.91
N ASP A 9 18.67 -19.89 14.71
CA ASP A 9 18.43 -18.43 14.57
C ASP A 9 17.09 -18.03 15.21
N MET A 10 16.01 -18.77 14.89
CA MET A 10 14.68 -18.50 15.43
C MET A 10 14.58 -18.74 16.94
N MET A 11 15.30 -19.72 17.47
CA MET A 11 15.34 -19.99 18.92
C MET A 11 16.04 -18.85 19.65
N ASN A 12 17.20 -18.39 19.15
CA ASN A 12 17.95 -17.27 19.71
C ASN A 12 17.13 -15.97 19.71
N ALA A 13 16.44 -15.67 18.61
CA ALA A 13 15.58 -14.49 18.52
C ALA A 13 14.41 -14.55 19.53
N ARG A 14 13.79 -15.72 19.71
CA ARG A 14 12.73 -15.91 20.73
C ARG A 14 13.25 -15.73 22.15
N GLU A 15 14.44 -16.26 22.47
CA GLU A 15 15.03 -16.10 23.80
C GLU A 15 15.40 -14.64 24.08
N ALA A 16 16.02 -13.95 23.10
CA ALA A 16 16.33 -12.52 23.22
C ALA A 16 15.06 -11.69 23.47
N ARG A 17 13.97 -11.96 22.74
CA ARG A 17 12.67 -11.32 22.95
C ARG A 17 12.11 -11.59 24.34
N ALA A 18 12.14 -12.85 24.80
CA ALA A 18 11.68 -13.20 26.13
C ALA A 18 12.51 -12.51 27.24
N GLN A 19 13.81 -12.35 27.02
CA GLN A 19 14.67 -11.61 27.93
C GLN A 19 14.31 -10.12 27.97
N ALA A 20 14.10 -9.49 26.79
CA ALA A 20 13.69 -8.10 26.70
C ALA A 20 12.34 -7.85 27.40
N GLN A 21 11.38 -8.77 27.23
CA GLN A 21 10.08 -8.71 27.93
C GLN A 21 10.27 -8.70 29.46
N ARG A 22 11.07 -9.65 30.01
CA ARG A 22 11.37 -9.72 31.44
C ARG A 22 12.03 -8.43 31.96
N MET A 23 12.99 -7.89 31.21
CA MET A 23 13.68 -6.65 31.60
C MET A 23 12.72 -5.44 31.61
N LEU A 24 11.82 -5.33 30.63
CA LEU A 24 10.85 -4.24 30.58
C LEU A 24 9.82 -4.32 31.70
N LEU A 25 9.31 -5.53 32.01
CA LEU A 25 8.38 -5.73 33.14
C LEU A 25 9.03 -5.42 34.49
N ALA A 26 10.31 -5.78 34.67
CA ALA A 26 11.06 -5.43 35.86
C ALA A 26 11.30 -3.91 35.99
N ARG A 27 11.59 -3.25 34.88
CA ARG A 27 11.83 -1.78 34.82
C ARG A 27 10.57 -0.96 35.01
N TYR A 28 9.42 -1.44 34.54
CA TYR A 28 8.14 -0.75 34.52
C TYR A 28 7.04 -1.59 35.20
N PRO A 29 7.05 -1.72 36.53
CA PRO A 29 6.06 -2.50 37.26
C PRO A 29 4.62 -2.05 36.92
N GLY A 30 3.72 -3.00 36.73
CA GLY A 30 2.31 -2.74 36.41
C GLY A 30 2.03 -2.42 34.93
N ALA A 31 3.05 -2.34 34.08
CA ALA A 31 2.89 -2.13 32.65
C ALA A 31 2.63 -3.43 31.89
N ALA A 32 2.02 -3.34 30.71
CA ALA A 32 1.91 -4.42 29.74
C ALA A 32 2.98 -4.28 28.65
N VAL A 33 3.52 -5.40 28.16
CA VAL A 33 4.46 -5.43 27.05
C VAL A 33 3.79 -6.02 25.82
N VAL A 34 3.80 -5.27 24.71
CA VAL A 34 3.29 -5.68 23.40
C VAL A 34 4.46 -6.03 22.51
N CYS A 35 4.44 -7.20 21.89
CA CYS A 35 5.41 -7.63 20.90
C CYS A 35 4.69 -7.84 19.56
N LEU A 36 5.17 -7.19 18.52
CA LEU A 36 4.70 -7.37 17.14
C LEU A 36 5.75 -8.12 16.34
N CYS A 37 5.34 -9.18 15.68
CA CYS A 37 6.10 -9.90 14.67
C CYS A 37 5.23 -10.14 13.43
N MET A 38 5.83 -10.67 12.34
CA MET A 38 5.09 -11.10 11.18
C MET A 38 4.90 -12.63 11.18
N ASN A 39 3.65 -13.07 10.95
CA ASN A 39 3.30 -14.49 10.82
C ASN A 39 3.58 -14.96 9.38
N ILE A 40 4.84 -15.18 9.05
CA ILE A 40 5.30 -15.64 7.74
C ILE A 40 5.78 -17.08 7.81
N ALA A 41 5.23 -17.97 6.98
CA ALA A 41 5.67 -19.36 6.88
C ALA A 41 7.04 -19.47 6.20
N GLY A 42 7.78 -20.54 6.51
CA GLY A 42 9.04 -20.87 5.84
C GLY A 42 10.29 -20.18 6.39
N PRO A 43 11.43 -20.40 5.75
CA PRO A 43 12.72 -19.94 6.23
C PRO A 43 13.07 -18.51 5.81
N VAL A 44 12.32 -17.89 4.90
CA VAL A 44 12.49 -16.47 4.52
C VAL A 44 11.60 -15.63 5.40
N LYS A 45 12.18 -14.86 6.30
CA LYS A 45 11.46 -14.03 7.27
C LYS A 45 11.59 -12.53 7.01
N ARG A 46 12.49 -12.15 6.13
CA ARG A 46 12.76 -10.76 5.79
C ARG A 46 12.84 -10.59 4.29
N THR A 47 11.96 -9.78 3.74
CA THR A 47 11.96 -9.26 2.37
C THR A 47 11.44 -7.84 2.42
N GLU A 48 11.63 -7.08 1.36
CA GLU A 48 11.09 -5.72 1.29
C GLU A 48 9.56 -5.68 1.46
N ASN A 49 8.83 -6.68 0.92
CA ASN A 49 7.39 -6.80 1.13
C ASN A 49 7.03 -7.00 2.60
N ILE A 50 7.72 -7.91 3.28
CA ILE A 50 7.50 -8.19 4.70
C ILE A 50 7.82 -6.96 5.54
N GLU A 51 8.93 -6.26 5.26
CA GLU A 51 9.30 -5.02 5.95
C GLU A 51 8.23 -3.94 5.80
N ARG A 52 7.65 -3.77 4.61
CA ARG A 52 6.57 -2.80 4.39
C ARG A 52 5.29 -3.18 5.13
N ALA A 53 4.91 -4.46 5.10
CA ALA A 53 3.76 -4.96 5.84
C ALA A 53 3.95 -4.79 7.36
N PHE A 54 5.17 -5.02 7.85
CA PHE A 54 5.54 -4.78 9.24
C PHE A 54 5.45 -3.28 9.59
N ALA A 55 5.99 -2.40 8.76
CA ALA A 55 5.93 -0.95 8.99
C ALA A 55 4.47 -0.45 9.08
N TRP A 56 3.59 -0.93 8.18
CA TRP A 56 2.16 -0.69 8.28
C TRP A 56 1.58 -1.22 9.59
N GLY A 57 1.85 -2.48 9.93
CA GLY A 57 1.37 -3.11 11.16
C GLY A 57 1.84 -2.39 12.42
N ALA A 58 3.11 -1.96 12.47
CA ALA A 58 3.67 -1.19 13.57
C ALA A 58 2.97 0.18 13.73
N ALA A 59 2.67 0.86 12.63
CA ALA A 59 1.90 2.11 12.66
C ALA A 59 0.47 1.88 13.19
N GLN A 60 -0.21 0.81 12.75
CA GLN A 60 -1.55 0.47 13.26
C GLN A 60 -1.52 0.11 14.75
N VAL A 61 -0.55 -0.69 15.20
CA VAL A 61 -0.36 -1.01 16.64
C VAL A 61 -0.14 0.26 17.45
N LYS A 62 0.71 1.17 17.00
CA LYS A 62 0.93 2.46 17.67
C LYS A 62 -0.34 3.31 17.72
N ALA A 63 -1.13 3.34 16.66
CA ALA A 63 -2.43 4.04 16.65
C ALA A 63 -3.42 3.45 17.67
N VAL A 64 -3.49 2.11 17.79
CA VAL A 64 -4.31 1.42 18.82
C VAL A 64 -3.83 1.75 20.23
N LEU A 65 -2.51 1.90 20.42
CA LEU A 65 -1.89 2.17 21.70
C LEU A 65 -1.83 3.67 22.05
N ALA A 66 -2.10 4.58 21.11
CA ALA A 66 -2.02 6.03 21.31
C ALA A 66 -2.76 6.58 22.53
N PRO A 67 -3.90 6.01 22.99
CA PRO A 67 -4.56 6.47 24.21
C PRO A 67 -3.81 6.14 25.52
N TYR A 68 -2.75 5.34 25.47
CA TYR A 68 -2.01 4.89 26.65
C TYR A 68 -0.63 5.56 26.73
N GLU A 69 -0.10 5.70 27.95
CA GLU A 69 1.27 6.15 28.17
C GLU A 69 2.25 5.10 27.66
N THR A 70 3.06 5.43 26.64
CA THR A 70 4.14 4.59 26.14
C THR A 70 5.40 4.82 26.98
N LEU A 71 5.89 3.75 27.61
CA LEU A 71 7.06 3.78 28.47
C LEU A 71 8.34 3.34 27.74
N PHE A 72 8.19 2.55 26.68
CA PHE A 72 9.26 2.08 25.81
C PHE A 72 8.73 1.72 24.43
N ASP A 73 9.48 2.00 23.39
CA ASP A 73 9.17 1.64 21.99
C ASP A 73 10.48 1.41 21.25
N ALA A 74 10.66 0.21 20.70
CA ALA A 74 11.79 -0.14 19.86
C ALA A 74 11.38 -1.14 18.78
N ALA A 75 12.03 -1.04 17.62
CA ALA A 75 11.95 -2.02 16.56
C ALA A 75 13.34 -2.51 16.17
N ILE A 76 13.45 -3.77 15.77
CA ILE A 76 14.66 -4.40 15.25
C ILE A 76 14.34 -5.06 13.90
N HIS A 77 15.33 -5.11 13.02
CA HIS A 77 15.18 -5.57 11.64
C HIS A 77 16.28 -6.61 11.33
N GLU A 78 16.14 -7.78 11.95
CA GLU A 78 17.10 -8.87 11.82
C GLU A 78 16.69 -9.87 10.73
N LYS A 79 17.58 -10.78 10.34
CA LYS A 79 17.28 -11.83 9.36
C LYS A 79 16.10 -12.73 9.79
N THR A 80 15.84 -12.84 11.10
CA THR A 80 14.72 -13.60 11.69
C THR A 80 13.36 -12.92 11.50
N GLY A 81 13.32 -11.77 10.86
CA GLY A 81 12.17 -10.92 10.59
C GLY A 81 12.17 -9.65 11.43
N PRO A 82 11.43 -8.64 11.00
CA PRO A 82 11.24 -7.42 11.76
C PRO A 82 10.37 -7.68 12.99
N GLU A 83 10.71 -7.06 14.10
CA GLU A 83 10.02 -7.16 15.38
C GLU A 83 9.90 -5.77 16.03
N ALA A 84 8.79 -5.51 16.73
CA ALA A 84 8.67 -4.36 17.61
C ALA A 84 8.30 -4.80 19.01
N ILE A 85 8.84 -4.09 20.02
CA ILE A 85 8.50 -4.27 21.42
C ILE A 85 8.11 -2.92 22.01
N ILE A 86 6.90 -2.84 22.56
CA ILE A 86 6.31 -1.61 23.08
C ILE A 86 5.83 -1.89 24.52
N CYS A 87 6.24 -1.07 25.48
CA CYS A 87 5.76 -1.16 26.86
C CYS A 87 4.78 0.00 27.12
N VAL A 88 3.59 -0.32 27.63
CA VAL A 88 2.52 0.66 27.84
C VAL A 88 1.91 0.53 29.24
N ARG A 89 1.52 1.65 29.83
CA ARG A 89 0.76 1.68 31.08
C ARG A 89 -0.72 1.47 30.79
N ALA A 90 -1.12 0.21 30.70
CA ALA A 90 -2.49 -0.18 30.38
C ALA A 90 -2.82 -1.58 30.91
N GLU A 91 -4.11 -1.86 31.04
CA GLU A 91 -4.61 -3.19 31.41
C GLU A 91 -4.42 -4.16 30.22
N ALA A 92 -3.66 -5.25 30.44
CA ALA A 92 -3.19 -6.15 29.41
C ALA A 92 -4.32 -6.83 28.59
N LYS A 93 -5.43 -7.20 29.22
CA LYS A 93 -6.58 -7.83 28.52
C LYS A 93 -7.29 -6.85 27.60
N THR A 94 -7.44 -5.59 28.04
CA THR A 94 -8.02 -4.51 27.23
C THR A 94 -7.13 -4.22 26.00
N VAL A 95 -5.81 -4.13 26.20
CA VAL A 95 -4.85 -3.97 25.10
C VAL A 95 -4.95 -5.15 24.13
N LYS A 96 -4.93 -6.41 24.64
CA LYS A 96 -5.05 -7.60 23.78
C LYS A 96 -6.34 -7.60 22.97
N LYS A 97 -7.47 -7.23 23.56
CA LYS A 97 -8.76 -7.18 22.87
C LYS A 97 -8.74 -6.20 21.69
N ARG A 98 -8.19 -4.99 21.89
CA ARG A 98 -8.05 -3.98 20.83
C ARG A 98 -7.11 -4.45 19.72
N LEU A 99 -5.99 -5.07 20.07
CA LEU A 99 -5.02 -5.57 19.10
C LEU A 99 -5.54 -6.79 18.33
N CYS A 100 -6.35 -7.66 18.97
CA CYS A 100 -7.06 -8.73 18.24
C CYS A 100 -8.08 -8.17 17.22
N ALA A 101 -8.74 -7.05 17.52
CA ALA A 101 -9.62 -6.41 16.55
C ALA A 101 -8.83 -5.90 15.31
N LEU A 102 -7.60 -5.40 15.50
CA LEU A 102 -6.71 -5.05 14.40
C LEU A 102 -6.30 -6.30 13.58
N GLU A 103 -5.94 -7.41 14.27
CA GLU A 103 -5.57 -8.66 13.60
C GLU A 103 -6.72 -9.26 12.76
N ASP A 104 -7.97 -9.03 13.15
CA ASP A 104 -9.17 -9.60 12.52
C ASP A 104 -9.87 -8.60 11.58
N GLY A 105 -9.59 -7.31 11.68
CA GLY A 105 -10.31 -6.24 11.00
C GLY A 105 -9.97 -6.09 9.51
N GLU A 106 -8.73 -6.37 9.14
CA GLU A 106 -8.26 -6.28 7.76
C GLU A 106 -7.52 -7.56 7.33
N GLU A 107 -7.53 -7.83 6.03
CA GLU A 107 -6.88 -9.04 5.51
C GLU A 107 -5.38 -9.06 5.84
N LEU A 108 -4.69 -7.92 5.69
CA LEU A 108 -3.27 -7.80 6.04
C LEU A 108 -3.01 -7.95 7.55
N GLY A 109 -3.96 -7.56 8.40
CA GLY A 109 -3.90 -7.74 9.85
C GLY A 109 -3.70 -9.20 10.27
N ARG A 110 -4.17 -10.15 9.47
CA ARG A 110 -3.98 -11.60 9.71
C ARG A 110 -2.52 -12.05 9.63
N LEU A 111 -1.64 -11.28 9.00
CA LEU A 111 -0.20 -11.53 8.97
C LEU A 111 0.53 -10.96 10.18
N LEU A 112 -0.12 -10.15 11.01
CA LEU A 112 0.45 -9.66 12.26
C LEU A 112 0.38 -10.77 13.34
N ASP A 113 1.45 -10.96 14.09
CA ASP A 113 1.52 -11.80 15.27
C ASP A 113 1.81 -10.93 16.49
N ILE A 114 0.73 -10.57 17.22
CA ILE A 114 0.80 -9.59 18.28
C ILE A 114 0.60 -10.27 19.62
N ASP A 115 1.69 -10.37 20.38
CA ASP A 115 1.68 -10.90 21.72
C ASP A 115 1.54 -9.78 22.75
N VAL A 116 0.74 -10.00 23.78
CA VAL A 116 0.62 -9.12 24.94
C VAL A 116 1.00 -9.88 26.20
N ILE A 117 1.99 -9.36 26.92
CA ILE A 117 2.49 -9.93 28.17
C ILE A 117 1.99 -9.06 29.31
N ALA A 118 1.31 -9.67 30.28
CA ALA A 118 0.81 -9.00 31.46
C ALA A 118 1.94 -8.68 32.47
N PRO A 119 1.69 -7.81 33.48
CA PRO A 119 2.69 -7.42 34.46
C PRO A 119 3.28 -8.60 35.28
N ASP A 120 2.55 -9.70 35.41
CA ASP A 120 3.00 -10.93 36.06
C ASP A 120 3.86 -11.83 35.17
N GLY A 121 4.12 -11.43 33.92
CA GLY A 121 4.84 -12.18 32.90
C GLY A 121 3.98 -13.18 32.14
N GLY A 122 2.69 -13.26 32.41
CA GLY A 122 1.75 -14.13 31.71
C GLY A 122 1.40 -13.59 30.32
N LYS A 123 1.47 -14.46 29.28
CA LYS A 123 1.01 -14.10 27.92
C LYS A 123 -0.51 -14.19 27.85
N ILE A 124 -1.16 -13.10 27.46
CA ILE A 124 -2.62 -13.07 27.25
C ILE A 124 -2.96 -13.72 25.91
N SER A 125 -3.67 -14.85 25.98
CA SER A 125 -4.15 -15.57 24.80
C SER A 125 -5.49 -15.02 24.30
N ARG A 126 -5.90 -15.41 23.09
CA ARG A 126 -7.23 -15.07 22.55
C ARG A 126 -8.36 -15.66 23.38
N THR A 127 -8.15 -16.85 23.95
CA THR A 127 -9.14 -17.54 24.82
C THR A 127 -9.34 -16.81 26.15
N ASP A 128 -8.30 -16.15 26.70
CA ASP A 128 -8.39 -15.38 27.94
C ASP A 128 -9.27 -14.13 27.83
N ILE A 129 -9.58 -13.73 26.58
CA ILE A 129 -10.46 -12.61 26.24
C ILE A 129 -11.74 -13.05 25.50
N GLY A 130 -12.04 -14.36 25.49
CA GLY A 130 -13.26 -14.94 24.92
C GLY A 130 -13.28 -15.00 23.39
N LEU A 131 -12.13 -14.90 22.71
CA LEU A 131 -12.06 -14.99 21.25
C LEU A 131 -11.62 -16.39 20.79
N PRO A 132 -12.14 -16.87 19.63
CA PRO A 132 -11.72 -18.15 19.07
C PRO A 132 -10.28 -18.10 18.53
N ALA A 133 -9.70 -19.29 18.32
CA ALA A 133 -8.43 -19.42 17.61
C ALA A 133 -8.52 -18.82 16.19
N ARG A 134 -7.41 -18.27 15.69
CA ARG A 134 -7.32 -17.75 14.32
C ARG A 134 -7.61 -18.84 13.30
N ARG A 135 -8.26 -18.47 12.19
CA ARG A 135 -8.43 -19.35 11.02
C ARG A 135 -7.12 -19.47 10.24
N CYS A 136 -6.97 -20.55 9.50
CA CYS A 136 -5.87 -20.75 8.57
C CYS A 136 -5.90 -19.67 7.46
N LEU A 137 -4.75 -19.36 6.88
CA LEU A 137 -4.65 -18.40 5.75
C LEU A 137 -5.20 -18.96 4.44
N LEU A 138 -5.24 -20.31 4.29
CA LEU A 138 -5.60 -21.00 3.06
C LEU A 138 -6.94 -21.74 3.14
N CYS A 139 -7.46 -22.00 4.35
CA CYS A 139 -8.75 -22.68 4.53
C CYS A 139 -9.44 -22.21 5.81
N ASP A 140 -10.72 -22.64 6.01
CA ASP A 140 -11.56 -22.20 7.13
C ASP A 140 -11.28 -22.90 8.47
N LYS A 141 -10.36 -23.89 8.50
CA LYS A 141 -10.01 -24.60 9.72
C LYS A 141 -9.22 -23.69 10.68
N PRO A 142 -9.25 -23.96 11.99
CA PRO A 142 -8.37 -23.28 12.94
C PRO A 142 -6.88 -23.44 12.55
N ALA A 143 -6.13 -22.35 12.54
CA ALA A 143 -4.71 -22.34 12.15
C ALA A 143 -3.84 -23.35 12.91
N PRO A 144 -4.02 -23.58 14.24
CA PRO A 144 -3.27 -24.60 14.96
C PRO A 144 -3.52 -26.03 14.45
N VAL A 145 -4.71 -26.34 13.94
CA VAL A 145 -5.03 -27.67 13.37
C VAL A 145 -4.23 -27.88 12.08
N CYS A 146 -4.27 -26.89 11.18
CA CYS A 146 -3.51 -26.96 9.91
C CYS A 146 -1.98 -27.02 10.16
N ALA A 147 -1.49 -26.26 11.15
CA ALA A 147 -0.07 -26.26 11.50
C ALA A 147 0.40 -27.63 12.00
N ARG A 148 -0.36 -28.27 12.91
CA ARG A 148 -0.03 -29.60 13.46
C ARG A 148 -0.09 -30.71 12.39
N SER A 149 -1.11 -30.68 11.54
CA SER A 149 -1.30 -31.67 10.48
C SER A 149 -0.48 -31.41 9.21
N ARG A 150 0.24 -30.26 9.14
CA ARG A 150 0.95 -29.80 7.93
C ARG A 150 0.05 -29.84 6.68
N ALA A 151 -1.20 -29.40 6.83
CA ALA A 151 -2.25 -29.50 5.80
C ALA A 151 -1.93 -28.71 4.53
N HIS A 152 -1.03 -27.74 4.61
CA HIS A 152 -0.63 -26.88 3.50
C HIS A 152 0.89 -26.83 3.40
N SER A 153 1.41 -26.69 2.17
CA SER A 153 2.83 -26.50 1.95
C SER A 153 3.29 -25.13 2.48
N VAL A 154 4.55 -25.05 2.85
CA VAL A 154 5.19 -23.81 3.29
C VAL A 154 5.15 -22.77 2.18
N ASP A 155 5.41 -23.20 0.93
CA ASP A 155 5.44 -22.32 -0.24
C ASP A 155 4.05 -21.72 -0.50
N ALA A 156 2.98 -22.51 -0.46
CA ALA A 156 1.61 -21.99 -0.63
C ALA A 156 1.22 -20.96 0.45
N LEU A 157 1.65 -21.17 1.69
CA LEU A 157 1.43 -20.21 2.77
C LEU A 157 2.24 -18.92 2.56
N PHE A 158 3.48 -19.04 2.08
CA PHE A 158 4.34 -17.90 1.79
C PHE A 158 3.82 -17.09 0.58
N GLU A 159 3.41 -17.77 -0.50
CA GLU A 159 2.78 -17.14 -1.67
C GLU A 159 1.49 -16.41 -1.28
N ARG A 160 0.64 -17.03 -0.47
CA ARG A 160 -0.59 -16.40 0.04
C ARG A 160 -0.28 -15.15 0.85
N ALA A 161 0.71 -15.20 1.74
CA ALA A 161 1.11 -14.04 2.53
C ALA A 161 1.60 -12.88 1.63
N ASN A 162 2.44 -13.15 0.64
CA ASN A 162 2.87 -12.14 -0.33
C ASN A 162 1.69 -11.57 -1.13
N ALA A 163 0.78 -12.42 -1.64
CA ALA A 163 -0.39 -11.96 -2.36
C ALA A 163 -1.31 -11.06 -1.51
N MET A 164 -1.45 -11.34 -0.20
CA MET A 164 -2.19 -10.48 0.72
C MET A 164 -1.51 -9.12 0.90
N ILE A 165 -0.18 -9.11 1.01
CA ILE A 165 0.60 -7.87 1.12
C ILE A 165 0.44 -7.04 -0.16
N ASP A 166 0.64 -7.65 -1.31
CA ASP A 166 0.56 -6.97 -2.61
C ASP A 166 -0.84 -6.38 -2.82
N ALA A 167 -1.90 -7.16 -2.61
CA ALA A 167 -3.29 -6.72 -2.77
C ALA A 167 -3.64 -5.52 -1.86
N HIS A 168 -3.15 -5.53 -0.60
CA HIS A 168 -3.39 -4.41 0.32
C HIS A 168 -2.81 -3.10 -0.21
N PHE A 169 -1.57 -3.13 -0.69
CA PHE A 169 -0.90 -1.92 -1.17
C PHE A 169 -1.38 -1.49 -2.57
N GLU A 170 -1.75 -2.42 -3.46
CA GLU A 170 -2.44 -2.11 -4.71
C GLU A 170 -3.72 -1.30 -4.43
N ALA A 171 -4.56 -1.80 -3.52
CA ALA A 171 -5.79 -1.14 -3.12
C ALA A 171 -5.53 0.24 -2.47
N ALA A 172 -4.50 0.35 -1.62
CA ALA A 172 -4.15 1.61 -0.95
C ALA A 172 -3.67 2.68 -1.96
N PHE A 173 -2.88 2.31 -2.97
CA PHE A 173 -2.45 3.23 -4.02
C PHE A 173 -3.64 3.72 -4.85
N ALA A 174 -4.54 2.81 -5.23
CA ALA A 174 -5.75 3.16 -5.99
C ALA A 174 -6.72 4.04 -5.18
N GLU A 175 -6.88 3.75 -3.89
CA GLU A 175 -7.69 4.59 -3.00
C GLU A 175 -7.14 6.02 -2.90
N ASN A 176 -5.83 6.16 -2.77
CA ASN A 176 -5.20 7.47 -2.73
C ASN A 176 -5.33 8.22 -4.06
N ALA A 177 -5.21 7.54 -5.21
CA ALA A 177 -5.45 8.14 -6.51
C ALA A 177 -6.92 8.60 -6.66
N GLN A 178 -7.88 7.76 -6.29
CA GLN A 178 -9.29 8.13 -6.29
C GLN A 178 -9.58 9.29 -5.34
N ARG A 179 -9.02 9.27 -4.14
CA ARG A 179 -9.15 10.36 -3.16
C ARG A 179 -8.59 11.68 -3.70
N ALA A 180 -7.45 11.63 -4.41
CA ALA A 180 -6.87 12.81 -5.03
C ALA A 180 -7.82 13.45 -6.06
N LEU A 181 -8.49 12.64 -6.91
CA LEU A 181 -9.50 13.12 -7.86
C LEU A 181 -10.71 13.74 -7.14
N LEU A 182 -11.20 13.11 -6.09
CA LEU A 182 -12.33 13.61 -5.31
C LEU A 182 -11.96 14.91 -4.56
N CYS A 183 -10.77 15.00 -4.00
CA CYS A 183 -10.28 16.21 -3.35
C CYS A 183 -10.08 17.33 -4.38
N GLU A 184 -9.56 17.02 -5.56
CA GLU A 184 -9.33 18.00 -6.64
C GLU A 184 -10.64 18.69 -7.04
N VAL A 185 -11.71 17.93 -7.33
CA VAL A 185 -12.98 18.52 -7.73
C VAL A 185 -13.68 19.26 -6.56
N ALA A 186 -13.40 18.90 -5.31
CA ALA A 186 -13.97 19.56 -4.13
C ALA A 186 -13.29 20.89 -3.78
N VAL A 187 -12.06 21.15 -4.23
CA VAL A 187 -11.34 22.40 -3.99
C VAL A 187 -12.05 23.56 -4.69
N THR A 188 -12.18 24.71 -4.01
CA THR A 188 -12.78 25.93 -4.53
C THR A 188 -12.10 27.17 -3.92
N PRO A 189 -11.99 28.33 -4.63
CA PRO A 189 -12.43 28.53 -6.01
C PRO A 189 -11.46 27.95 -7.05
N LYS A 190 -11.98 27.46 -8.19
CA LYS A 190 -11.20 27.05 -9.35
C LYS A 190 -11.67 27.84 -10.58
N PRO A 191 -11.09 29.00 -10.89
CA PRO A 191 -11.53 29.82 -12.00
C PRO A 191 -11.52 29.06 -13.33
N GLY A 192 -12.68 28.98 -14.00
CA GLY A 192 -12.84 28.31 -15.28
C GLY A 192 -12.93 26.78 -15.25
N LEU A 193 -12.75 26.14 -14.09
CA LEU A 193 -12.84 24.69 -13.90
C LEU A 193 -14.06 24.32 -13.08
N VAL A 194 -14.48 23.06 -13.19
CA VAL A 194 -15.55 22.51 -12.33
C VAL A 194 -15.07 22.43 -10.90
N ASP A 195 -15.87 22.93 -9.97
CA ASP A 195 -15.69 22.78 -8.55
C ASP A 195 -17.04 22.48 -7.85
N ARG A 196 -17.06 22.41 -6.53
CA ARG A 196 -18.28 22.07 -5.78
C ARG A 196 -19.39 23.14 -5.86
N HIS A 197 -19.10 24.34 -6.36
CA HIS A 197 -20.05 25.45 -6.44
C HIS A 197 -20.58 25.72 -7.83
N ASN A 198 -19.77 25.46 -8.87
CA ASN A 198 -20.17 25.75 -10.26
C ASN A 198 -19.41 24.88 -11.26
N ALA A 199 -19.91 24.88 -12.49
CA ALA A 199 -19.34 24.10 -13.60
C ALA A 199 -18.19 24.84 -14.33
N GLY A 200 -17.74 26.00 -13.83
CA GLY A 200 -16.71 26.80 -14.52
C GLY A 200 -17.14 27.21 -15.93
N ALA A 201 -16.29 26.91 -16.90
CA ALA A 201 -16.55 27.18 -18.31
C ALA A 201 -17.27 26.03 -19.05
N HIS A 202 -17.70 24.99 -18.33
CA HIS A 202 -18.29 23.79 -18.92
C HIS A 202 -19.80 23.77 -18.81
N ASN A 203 -20.47 23.29 -19.88
CA ASN A 203 -21.92 23.14 -19.96
C ASN A 203 -22.35 21.66 -19.93
N ASP A 204 -21.40 20.75 -19.97
CA ASP A 204 -21.61 19.32 -20.16
C ASP A 204 -21.18 18.48 -18.95
N MET A 205 -20.65 19.12 -17.89
CA MET A 205 -20.17 18.44 -16.70
C MET A 205 -20.33 19.30 -15.44
N ASP A 206 -20.48 18.62 -14.31
CA ASP A 206 -20.58 19.19 -12.97
C ASP A 206 -19.78 18.35 -11.96
N VAL A 207 -19.84 18.69 -10.67
CA VAL A 207 -19.16 17.97 -9.60
C VAL A 207 -19.56 16.48 -9.56
N PHE A 208 -20.82 16.14 -9.83
CA PHE A 208 -21.29 14.74 -9.78
C PHE A 208 -20.73 13.94 -10.96
N THR A 209 -20.60 14.56 -12.14
CA THR A 209 -19.94 13.94 -13.31
C THR A 209 -18.49 13.54 -12.97
N PHE A 210 -17.75 14.40 -12.25
CA PHE A 210 -16.40 14.11 -11.78
C PHE A 210 -16.37 13.01 -10.71
N ILE A 211 -17.31 13.00 -9.77
CA ILE A 211 -17.43 11.96 -8.73
C ILE A 211 -17.69 10.59 -9.39
N HIS A 212 -18.64 10.49 -10.32
CA HIS A 212 -18.94 9.25 -11.03
C HIS A 212 -17.72 8.72 -11.79
N SER A 213 -17.01 9.62 -12.46
CA SER A 213 -15.76 9.28 -13.14
C SER A 213 -14.68 8.77 -12.19
N ALA A 214 -14.41 9.48 -11.10
CA ALA A 214 -13.41 9.07 -10.11
C ALA A 214 -13.72 7.69 -9.50
N CYS A 215 -15.00 7.39 -9.23
CA CYS A 215 -15.42 6.08 -8.74
C CYS A 215 -15.20 4.98 -9.78
N ALA A 216 -15.47 5.23 -11.06
CA ALA A 216 -15.30 4.27 -12.14
C ALA A 216 -13.83 3.96 -12.45
N LEU A 217 -12.90 4.85 -12.09
CA LEU A 217 -11.46 4.73 -12.38
C LEU A 217 -10.66 3.95 -11.32
N ARG A 218 -11.20 3.70 -10.14
CA ARG A 218 -10.47 2.98 -9.08
C ARG A 218 -9.90 1.62 -9.53
N PRO A 219 -10.65 0.73 -10.23
CA PRO A 219 -10.11 -0.55 -10.69
C PRO A 219 -8.93 -0.40 -11.66
N TYR A 220 -8.93 0.68 -12.45
CA TYR A 220 -7.81 1.00 -13.32
C TYR A 220 -6.54 1.33 -12.53
N PHE A 221 -6.63 2.14 -11.49
CA PHE A 221 -5.49 2.49 -10.66
C PHE A 221 -4.93 1.29 -9.90
N GLU A 222 -5.78 0.37 -9.42
CA GLU A 222 -5.36 -0.92 -8.86
C GLU A 222 -4.56 -1.74 -9.88
N ASN A 223 -5.08 -1.83 -11.11
CA ASN A 223 -4.38 -2.55 -12.17
C ASN A 223 -3.05 -1.90 -12.55
N CYS A 224 -2.94 -0.56 -12.56
CA CYS A 224 -1.67 0.13 -12.78
C CYS A 224 -0.65 -0.20 -11.69
N ALA A 225 -1.04 -0.20 -10.42
CA ALA A 225 -0.18 -0.58 -9.31
C ALA A 225 0.31 -2.03 -9.45
N ARG A 226 -0.58 -2.95 -9.82
CA ARG A 226 -0.25 -4.37 -10.09
C ARG A 226 0.74 -4.53 -11.24
N ILE A 227 0.55 -3.80 -12.33
CA ILE A 227 1.48 -3.79 -13.47
C ILE A 227 2.85 -3.30 -12.99
N GLY A 228 2.90 -2.22 -12.21
CA GLY A 228 4.14 -1.74 -11.61
C GLY A 228 4.85 -2.79 -10.75
N LEU A 229 4.10 -3.48 -9.88
CA LEU A 229 4.63 -4.58 -9.06
C LEU A 229 5.23 -5.71 -9.92
N ALA A 230 4.57 -6.08 -11.01
CA ALA A 230 5.06 -7.11 -11.94
C ALA A 230 6.35 -6.70 -12.68
N HIS A 231 6.61 -5.40 -12.82
CA HIS A 231 7.83 -4.84 -13.47
C HIS A 231 8.89 -4.39 -12.46
N ARG A 232 8.78 -4.75 -11.20
CA ARG A 232 9.71 -4.37 -10.15
C ARG A 232 11.13 -4.87 -10.44
N GLY A 233 12.10 -3.95 -10.40
CA GLY A 233 13.48 -4.24 -10.76
C GLY A 233 13.73 -4.49 -12.26
N GLY A 234 12.70 -4.30 -13.09
CA GLY A 234 12.74 -4.47 -14.54
C GLY A 234 12.80 -3.14 -15.30
N ASP A 235 12.53 -3.22 -16.60
CA ASP A 235 12.53 -2.07 -17.52
C ASP A 235 11.32 -1.15 -17.27
N ALA A 236 11.60 0.11 -16.95
CA ALA A 236 10.58 1.12 -16.73
C ALA A 236 9.76 1.43 -18.01
N THR A 237 10.39 1.39 -19.18
CA THR A 237 9.71 1.61 -20.46
C THR A 237 8.73 0.49 -20.78
N ALA A 238 9.11 -0.77 -20.52
CA ALA A 238 8.21 -1.92 -20.68
C ALA A 238 7.00 -1.82 -19.74
N CYS A 239 7.20 -1.32 -18.51
CA CYS A 239 6.10 -1.04 -17.60
C CYS A 239 5.12 -0.02 -18.20
N PHE A 240 5.63 1.08 -18.75
CA PHE A 240 4.80 2.10 -19.38
C PHE A 240 4.02 1.55 -20.58
N ASP A 241 4.64 0.74 -21.43
CA ASP A 241 3.96 0.11 -22.57
C ASP A 241 2.81 -0.81 -22.12
N ALA A 242 2.98 -1.52 -21.00
CA ALA A 242 1.94 -2.36 -20.43
C ALA A 242 0.72 -1.55 -19.90
N LEU A 243 0.85 -0.25 -19.63
CA LEU A 243 -0.25 0.62 -19.19
C LEU A 243 -1.16 1.09 -20.34
N ARG A 244 -0.73 0.98 -21.60
CA ARG A 244 -1.47 1.57 -22.74
C ARG A 244 -2.86 0.99 -22.92
N VAL A 245 -2.99 -0.32 -22.95
CA VAL A 245 -4.31 -0.97 -23.13
C VAL A 245 -5.21 -0.73 -21.91
N PRO A 246 -4.76 -0.92 -20.66
CA PRO A 246 -5.54 -0.51 -19.48
C PRO A 246 -6.00 0.95 -19.52
N GLY A 247 -5.14 1.87 -19.97
CA GLY A 247 -5.48 3.29 -20.08
C GLY A 247 -6.62 3.56 -21.05
N LEU A 248 -6.63 2.92 -22.22
CA LEU A 248 -7.74 3.02 -23.18
C LEU A 248 -9.06 2.47 -22.58
N LEU A 249 -9.00 1.33 -21.90
CA LEU A 249 -10.18 0.76 -21.21
C LEU A 249 -10.69 1.68 -20.09
N ALA A 250 -9.78 2.38 -19.41
CA ALA A 250 -10.14 3.36 -18.39
C ALA A 250 -10.83 4.60 -19.01
N GLU A 251 -10.35 5.10 -20.17
CA GLU A 251 -11.05 6.18 -20.90
C GLU A 251 -12.48 5.76 -21.28
N ASP A 252 -12.68 4.51 -21.70
CA ASP A 252 -14.02 4.00 -22.01
C ASP A 252 -14.89 3.83 -20.75
N ALA A 253 -14.31 3.38 -19.62
CA ALA A 253 -15.00 3.30 -18.34
C ALA A 253 -15.44 4.70 -17.86
N MET A 254 -14.56 5.69 -17.95
CA MET A 254 -14.86 7.10 -17.68
C MET A 254 -16.03 7.58 -18.52
N ARG A 255 -15.99 7.40 -19.85
CA ARG A 255 -17.07 7.84 -20.74
C ARG A 255 -18.40 7.17 -20.44
N ARG A 256 -18.40 5.87 -20.15
CA ARG A 256 -19.63 5.18 -19.74
C ARG A 256 -20.22 5.75 -18.45
N ALA A 257 -19.38 6.07 -17.47
CA ALA A 257 -19.82 6.62 -16.19
C ALA A 257 -20.31 8.06 -16.27
N THR A 258 -19.89 8.81 -17.31
CA THR A 258 -20.15 10.25 -17.46
C THR A 258 -21.09 10.58 -18.63
N GLY A 259 -21.73 9.58 -19.26
CA GLY A 259 -22.57 9.82 -20.44
C GLY A 259 -21.82 10.32 -21.67
N GLY A 260 -20.53 9.94 -21.82
CA GLY A 260 -19.67 10.32 -22.95
C GLY A 260 -18.73 11.50 -22.67
N VAL A 261 -18.87 12.16 -21.53
CA VAL A 261 -18.10 13.37 -21.20
C VAL A 261 -16.66 13.00 -20.78
N ASN A 262 -15.70 13.77 -21.27
CA ASN A 262 -14.29 13.63 -20.92
C ASN A 262 -13.95 14.45 -19.67
N THR A 263 -13.92 13.83 -18.51
CA THR A 263 -13.59 14.48 -17.23
C THR A 263 -12.12 14.31 -16.81
N HIS A 264 -11.60 13.08 -16.87
CA HIS A 264 -10.33 12.70 -16.24
C HIS A 264 -9.30 12.08 -17.20
N LYS A 265 -9.37 12.34 -18.52
CA LYS A 265 -8.42 11.73 -19.48
C LYS A 265 -6.95 12.03 -19.14
N GLY A 266 -6.64 13.27 -18.76
CA GLY A 266 -5.29 13.65 -18.29
C GLY A 266 -4.90 12.94 -17.01
N ALA A 267 -5.83 12.82 -16.06
CA ALA A 267 -5.62 12.14 -14.79
C ALA A 267 -5.47 10.62 -14.96
N ILE A 268 -6.20 9.97 -15.86
CA ILE A 268 -5.98 8.56 -16.22
C ILE A 268 -4.53 8.36 -16.61
N PHE A 269 -3.99 9.21 -17.46
CA PHE A 269 -2.60 9.14 -17.90
C PHE A 269 -1.63 9.37 -16.72
N SER A 270 -1.72 10.50 -16.02
CA SER A 270 -0.76 10.89 -14.98
C SER A 270 -0.83 10.01 -13.75
N LEU A 271 -2.03 9.77 -13.19
CA LEU A 271 -2.18 8.93 -11.99
C LEU A 271 -1.97 7.45 -12.29
N GLY A 272 -2.28 6.98 -13.51
CA GLY A 272 -1.94 5.62 -13.94
C GLY A 272 -0.43 5.37 -13.91
N ILE A 273 0.37 6.30 -14.43
CA ILE A 273 1.84 6.26 -14.37
C ILE A 273 2.33 6.32 -12.92
N ALA A 274 1.77 7.23 -12.10
CA ALA A 274 2.13 7.36 -10.70
C ALA A 274 1.83 6.08 -9.90
N CYS A 275 0.66 5.46 -10.08
CA CYS A 275 0.32 4.19 -9.44
C CYS A 275 1.27 3.05 -9.86
N ALA A 276 1.61 2.97 -11.14
CA ALA A 276 2.58 1.99 -11.62
C ALA A 276 3.99 2.27 -11.07
N SER A 277 4.42 3.54 -11.02
CA SER A 277 5.69 3.92 -10.42
C SER A 277 5.76 3.54 -8.94
N LEU A 278 4.68 3.74 -8.18
CA LEU A 278 4.57 3.29 -6.78
C LEU A 278 4.69 1.76 -6.68
N GLY A 279 4.04 1.03 -7.57
CA GLY A 279 4.15 -0.43 -7.68
C GLY A 279 5.59 -0.88 -7.98
N MET A 280 6.26 -0.28 -8.96
CA MET A 280 7.66 -0.59 -9.31
C MET A 280 8.64 -0.29 -8.16
N GLY A 281 8.42 0.79 -7.42
CA GLY A 281 9.22 1.18 -6.25
C GLY A 281 8.82 0.46 -4.96
N TYR A 282 7.88 -0.45 -5.06
CA TYR A 282 7.37 -1.18 -3.90
C TYR A 282 8.48 -1.99 -3.22
N GLY A 283 8.70 -1.74 -1.92
CA GLY A 283 9.80 -2.34 -1.16
C GLY A 283 10.77 -1.33 -0.58
N ALA A 284 11.05 -0.24 -1.28
CA ALA A 284 11.77 0.89 -0.73
C ALA A 284 10.86 1.80 0.11
N PRO A 285 11.37 2.61 1.02
CA PRO A 285 10.60 3.69 1.64
C PRO A 285 9.92 4.53 0.55
N LEU A 286 8.65 4.92 0.79
CA LEU A 286 7.95 5.77 -0.16
C LEU A 286 8.59 7.17 -0.14
N ASP A 287 9.32 7.47 -1.19
CA ASP A 287 9.91 8.78 -1.45
C ASP A 287 9.26 9.40 -2.68
N VAL A 288 8.78 10.64 -2.53
CA VAL A 288 8.08 11.36 -3.61
C VAL A 288 9.03 11.62 -4.77
N HIS A 289 10.24 12.07 -4.49
CA HIS A 289 11.22 12.39 -5.53
C HIS A 289 11.61 11.14 -6.33
N GLU A 290 11.93 10.02 -5.66
CA GLU A 290 12.22 8.76 -6.34
C GLU A 290 11.04 8.24 -7.17
N THR A 291 9.81 8.43 -6.66
CA THR A 291 8.59 8.05 -7.40
C THR A 291 8.45 8.89 -8.67
N LEU A 292 8.66 10.20 -8.60
CA LEU A 292 8.59 11.09 -9.75
C LEU A 292 9.74 10.83 -10.75
N MET A 293 10.95 10.62 -10.28
CA MET A 293 12.10 10.22 -11.14
C MET A 293 11.79 8.93 -11.90
N ARG A 294 11.13 7.96 -11.27
CA ARG A 294 10.71 6.71 -11.90
C ARG A 294 9.61 6.93 -12.93
N CYS A 295 8.66 7.84 -12.69
CA CYS A 295 7.68 8.26 -13.70
C CYS A 295 8.39 8.81 -14.95
N GLY A 296 9.38 9.68 -14.79
CA GLY A 296 10.19 10.19 -15.89
C GLY A 296 10.96 9.09 -16.63
N ALA A 297 11.54 8.13 -15.92
CA ALA A 297 12.20 6.98 -16.53
C ALA A 297 11.23 6.09 -17.34
N MET A 298 9.99 5.94 -16.89
CA MET A 298 8.95 5.20 -17.61
C MET A 298 8.56 5.86 -18.93
N THR A 299 8.45 7.19 -18.95
CA THR A 299 7.78 7.92 -20.04
C THR A 299 8.75 8.74 -20.92
N GLY A 300 9.88 9.20 -20.36
CA GLY A 300 10.70 10.26 -20.95
C GLY A 300 11.10 10.03 -22.40
N ALA A 301 11.71 8.90 -22.70
CA ALA A 301 12.20 8.60 -24.05
C ALA A 301 11.08 8.59 -25.09
N GLN A 302 9.91 8.03 -24.73
CA GLN A 302 8.78 7.90 -25.63
C GLN A 302 8.03 9.21 -25.78
N MET A 303 7.81 9.94 -24.69
CA MET A 303 7.13 11.24 -24.74
C MET A 303 7.93 12.27 -25.54
N HIS A 304 9.26 12.29 -25.40
CA HIS A 304 10.11 13.13 -26.25
C HIS A 304 9.94 12.79 -27.72
N LYS A 305 9.96 11.51 -28.08
CA LYS A 305 9.75 11.05 -29.47
C LYS A 305 8.36 11.44 -30.00
N GLU A 306 7.31 11.28 -29.21
CA GLU A 306 5.93 11.67 -29.59
C GLU A 306 5.78 13.18 -29.73
N LEU A 307 6.41 13.99 -28.85
CA LEU A 307 6.39 15.45 -28.91
C LEU A 307 7.16 15.96 -30.14
N GLU A 308 8.30 15.38 -30.49
CA GLU A 308 9.04 15.73 -31.70
C GLU A 308 8.25 15.35 -32.97
N ALA A 309 7.60 14.19 -32.99
CA ALA A 309 6.73 13.79 -34.08
C ALA A 309 5.51 14.74 -34.22
N ALA A 310 4.95 15.21 -33.12
CA ALA A 310 3.86 16.18 -33.12
C ALA A 310 4.29 17.55 -33.63
N LYS A 311 5.55 17.98 -33.43
CA LYS A 311 6.09 19.21 -34.03
C LYS A 311 6.17 19.11 -35.55
N ALA A 312 6.56 17.95 -36.08
CA ALA A 312 6.81 17.74 -37.52
C ALA A 312 5.57 17.37 -38.34
N GLY A 313 4.46 16.96 -37.68
CA GLY A 313 3.27 16.44 -38.34
C GLY A 313 2.05 17.39 -38.27
N GLN A 314 0.91 16.94 -38.83
CA GLN A 314 -0.37 17.58 -38.59
C GLN A 314 -0.93 17.23 -37.22
N ALA A 315 -1.33 18.24 -36.45
CA ALA A 315 -1.97 18.04 -35.15
C ALA A 315 -3.27 17.23 -35.27
N ARG A 316 -3.38 16.16 -34.55
CA ARG A 316 -4.55 15.25 -34.50
C ARG A 316 -5.42 15.47 -33.28
N THR A 317 -4.90 16.17 -32.26
CA THR A 317 -5.58 16.44 -30.99
C THR A 317 -5.46 17.92 -30.65
N PHE A 318 -6.37 18.41 -29.78
CA PHE A 318 -6.31 19.77 -29.26
C PHE A 318 -4.99 20.06 -28.52
N GLY A 319 -4.49 19.12 -27.75
CA GLY A 319 -3.19 19.26 -27.06
C GLY A 319 -2.02 19.39 -28.02
N GLU A 320 -2.00 18.64 -29.14
CA GLU A 320 -0.98 18.76 -30.18
C GLU A 320 -1.07 20.11 -30.89
N THR A 321 -2.28 20.64 -31.10
CA THR A 321 -2.49 21.98 -31.67
C THR A 321 -1.92 23.09 -30.78
N ILE A 322 -2.14 23.00 -29.47
CA ILE A 322 -1.57 23.94 -28.49
C ILE A 322 -0.05 23.80 -28.44
N TYR A 323 0.48 22.57 -28.44
CA TYR A 323 1.92 22.34 -28.46
C TYR A 323 2.60 22.95 -29.68
N GLN A 324 2.02 22.80 -30.88
CA GLN A 324 2.54 23.41 -32.10
C GLN A 324 2.47 24.95 -32.09
N LYS A 325 1.41 25.52 -31.50
CA LYS A 325 1.21 26.99 -31.49
C LYS A 325 1.95 27.71 -30.36
N ALA A 326 2.02 27.08 -29.18
CA ALA A 326 2.47 27.75 -27.96
C ALA A 326 3.65 27.03 -27.26
N GLY A 327 4.10 25.87 -27.76
CA GLY A 327 5.15 25.07 -27.14
C GLY A 327 4.74 24.41 -25.83
N VAL A 328 3.45 24.45 -25.44
CA VAL A 328 2.95 23.89 -24.18
C VAL A 328 2.61 22.42 -24.40
N GLY A 329 3.44 21.53 -23.89
CA GLY A 329 3.33 20.09 -24.09
C GLY A 329 2.27 19.37 -23.23
N GLY A 330 1.63 20.11 -22.33
CA GLY A 330 0.60 19.57 -21.43
C GLY A 330 1.08 18.36 -20.62
N VAL A 331 0.15 17.48 -20.21
CA VAL A 331 0.44 16.32 -19.35
C VAL A 331 1.52 15.38 -19.91
N ARG A 332 1.74 15.34 -21.24
CA ARG A 332 2.81 14.53 -21.85
C ARG A 332 4.19 15.09 -21.58
N ALA A 333 4.35 16.42 -21.66
CA ALA A 333 5.62 17.07 -21.33
C ALA A 333 5.91 16.98 -19.83
N GLU A 334 4.90 17.16 -18.99
CA GLU A 334 5.01 16.95 -17.55
C GLU A 334 5.47 15.52 -17.24
N ALA A 335 4.86 14.51 -17.87
CA ALA A 335 5.25 13.13 -17.70
C ALA A 335 6.70 12.87 -18.14
N ALA A 336 7.14 13.46 -19.26
CA ALA A 336 8.52 13.34 -19.72
C ALA A 336 9.54 13.88 -18.71
N GLY A 337 9.16 14.91 -17.94
CA GLY A 337 9.93 15.46 -16.82
C GLY A 337 9.71 14.75 -15.48
N GLY A 338 8.88 13.71 -15.44
CA GLY A 338 8.54 13.00 -14.18
C GLY A 338 7.58 13.76 -13.29
N PHE A 339 6.81 14.72 -13.82
CA PHE A 339 5.89 15.59 -13.07
C PHE A 339 6.58 16.45 -12.00
N ALA A 340 7.87 16.78 -12.18
CA ALA A 340 8.71 17.53 -11.24
C ALA A 340 8.62 19.05 -11.46
#